data_e232ea1c30550812937ef095c1e22bc1
#
_entry.id   e232ea1c30550812937ef095c1e22bc1
#
_cell.length_a   1.000
_cell.length_b   1.000
_cell.length_c   1.000
_cell.angle_alpha   90.00
_cell.angle_beta   90.00
_cell.angle_gamma   90.00
#
_symmetry.space_group_name_H-M   'P 1'
#
loop_
_entity.id
_entity.type
_entity.pdbx_description
1 polymer ?
#
loop_
_entity_poly.entity_id
_entity_poly.type
_entity_poly.pdbx_seq_one_letter_code
_entity_poly.pdbx_strand_id
1 'polypeptide(L)'
;DEKSLPQEYEIEAGDYQNAWFKDASKNTIMVDLINTGNAVKEAKDCLVGGIYVEQYSLRNEDLTVIFPGGIQLGTAIDVVQAAYGEASQHTESELVNVYNWYEDGSFYNSCEIDTNSTDGTVSMMGISRFEVKKGE
;
A
#
# COMPACT_ATOMS: atom_id res chain seq x y z
N ASP A 1 3.38 14.60 -11.35
CA ASP A 1 2.63 15.07 -12.53
C ASP A 1 1.16 15.21 -12.13
N GLU A 2 0.67 16.45 -12.04
CA GLU A 2 -0.69 16.83 -11.57
C GLU A 2 -1.84 16.26 -12.42
N LYS A 3 -1.54 15.42 -13.41
CA LYS A 3 -2.51 14.92 -14.38
C LYS A 3 -3.00 13.49 -14.14
N SER A 4 -2.59 12.84 -13.07
CA SER A 4 -2.94 11.45 -12.84
C SER A 4 -4.15 11.22 -11.92
N LEU A 5 -4.61 12.24 -11.20
CA LEU A 5 -5.88 12.19 -10.47
C LEU A 5 -6.96 12.87 -11.34
N PRO A 6 -8.12 12.25 -11.54
CA PRO A 6 -9.27 12.97 -12.04
C PRO A 6 -9.57 14.13 -11.07
N GLN A 7 -9.49 15.37 -11.56
CA GLN A 7 -9.63 16.57 -10.71
C GLN A 7 -11.04 16.74 -10.11
N GLU A 8 -11.98 15.89 -10.49
CA GLU A 8 -13.40 15.97 -10.10
C GLU A 8 -13.86 14.76 -9.27
N TYR A 9 -12.92 14.04 -8.66
CA TYR A 9 -13.27 12.88 -7.87
C TYR A 9 -13.54 13.28 -6.43
N GLU A 10 -14.76 13.00 -5.95
CA GLU A 10 -15.21 13.29 -4.60
C GLU A 10 -15.23 12.02 -3.74
N ILE A 11 -14.84 12.15 -2.48
CA ILE A 11 -14.85 11.07 -1.49
C ILE A 11 -15.78 11.47 -0.34
N GLU A 12 -16.73 10.62 -0.05
CA GLU A 12 -17.68 10.82 1.04
C GLU A 12 -17.00 10.90 2.40
N ALA A 13 -17.66 11.52 3.36
CA ALA A 13 -17.18 11.65 4.73
C ALA A 13 -16.96 10.28 5.38
N GLY A 14 -15.76 10.05 5.90
CA GLY A 14 -15.38 8.79 6.55
C GLY A 14 -15.12 7.62 5.58
N ASP A 15 -15.07 7.90 4.28
CA ASP A 15 -14.81 6.89 3.25
C ASP A 15 -13.40 7.01 2.68
N TYR A 16 -13.00 6.04 1.88
CA TYR A 16 -11.71 6.02 1.20
C TYR A 16 -11.85 5.58 -0.26
N GLN A 17 -10.83 5.90 -1.05
CA GLN A 17 -10.74 5.51 -2.45
C GLN A 17 -9.31 5.23 -2.87
N ASN A 18 -9.14 4.17 -3.66
CA ASN A 18 -7.85 3.88 -4.29
C ASN A 18 -7.59 4.86 -5.43
N ALA A 19 -6.36 5.35 -5.51
CA ALA A 19 -5.90 6.20 -6.59
C ALA A 19 -4.52 5.73 -7.08
N TRP A 20 -4.24 5.94 -8.36
CA TRP A 20 -2.98 5.57 -8.99
C TRP A 20 -2.21 6.81 -9.36
N PHE A 21 -1.00 6.93 -8.83
CA PHE A 21 -0.04 7.94 -9.22
C PHE A 21 0.92 7.37 -10.25
N LYS A 22 1.13 8.12 -11.33
CA LYS A 22 2.04 7.75 -12.40
C LYS A 22 3.04 8.86 -12.63
N ASP A 23 4.33 8.54 -12.58
CA ASP A 23 5.40 9.47 -12.90
C ASP A 23 5.68 9.55 -14.43
N ALA A 24 6.57 10.46 -14.82
CA ALA A 24 6.98 10.63 -16.21
C ALA A 24 7.66 9.39 -16.81
N SER A 25 8.29 8.58 -15.96
CA SER A 25 8.94 7.31 -16.32
C SER A 25 7.99 6.12 -16.38
N LYS A 26 6.69 6.37 -16.19
CA LYS A 26 5.61 5.37 -16.17
C LYS A 26 5.64 4.41 -14.97
N ASN A 27 6.36 4.73 -13.91
CA ASN A 27 6.20 4.06 -12.63
C ASN A 27 4.82 4.39 -12.08
N THR A 28 4.17 3.41 -11.47
CA THR A 28 2.83 3.55 -10.90
C THR A 28 2.84 3.13 -9.44
N ILE A 29 2.26 3.94 -8.57
CA ILE A 29 2.06 3.64 -7.16
C ILE A 29 0.59 3.78 -6.85
N MET A 30 0.00 2.79 -6.20
CA MET A 30 -1.36 2.87 -5.69
C MET A 30 -1.35 3.48 -4.30
N VAL A 31 -2.28 4.36 -4.03
CA VAL A 31 -2.50 4.94 -2.70
C VAL A 31 -3.98 4.86 -2.31
N ASP A 32 -4.24 4.79 -1.02
CA ASP A 32 -5.57 5.00 -0.46
C ASP A 32 -5.70 6.46 -0.07
N LEU A 33 -6.66 7.15 -0.66
CA LEU A 33 -7.06 8.50 -0.29
C LEU A 33 -8.23 8.41 0.68
N ILE A 34 -8.13 9.08 1.83
CA ILE A 34 -9.10 8.99 2.91
C ILE A 34 -9.66 10.36 3.22
N ASN A 35 -10.99 10.44 3.28
CA ASN A 35 -11.67 11.60 3.81
C ASN A 35 -11.99 11.40 5.30
N THR A 36 -11.14 11.91 6.17
CA THR A 36 -11.34 11.88 7.63
C THR A 36 -12.28 12.99 8.14
N GLY A 37 -12.82 13.80 7.25
CA GLY A 37 -13.73 14.89 7.59
C GLY A 37 -15.18 14.42 7.80
N ASN A 38 -16.05 15.38 8.00
CA ASN A 38 -17.50 15.19 8.20
C ASN A 38 -18.36 15.64 7.00
N ALA A 39 -17.71 15.98 5.90
CA ALA A 39 -18.35 16.37 4.65
C ALA A 39 -17.60 15.78 3.47
N VAL A 40 -18.22 15.72 2.31
CA VAL A 40 -17.60 15.35 1.03
C VAL A 40 -16.39 16.22 0.76
N LYS A 41 -15.30 15.63 0.27
CA LYS A 41 -14.08 16.32 -0.14
C LYS A 41 -13.63 15.89 -1.53
N GLU A 42 -13.00 16.81 -2.25
CA GLU A 42 -12.27 16.43 -3.45
C GLU A 42 -11.05 15.57 -3.10
N ALA A 43 -10.69 14.64 -3.97
CA ALA A 43 -9.59 13.71 -3.74
C ALA A 43 -8.26 14.39 -3.37
N LYS A 44 -7.98 15.57 -3.98
CA LYS A 44 -6.78 16.37 -3.68
C LYS A 44 -6.71 16.91 -2.24
N ASP A 45 -7.85 17.00 -1.55
CA ASP A 45 -7.98 17.52 -0.19
C ASP A 45 -8.06 16.39 0.86
N CYS A 46 -7.97 15.14 0.40
CA CYS A 46 -7.96 13.94 1.24
C CYS A 46 -6.54 13.59 1.70
N LEU A 47 -6.46 12.78 2.74
CA LEU A 47 -5.19 12.28 3.27
C LEU A 47 -4.78 10.99 2.57
N VAL A 48 -3.48 10.75 2.46
CA VAL A 48 -2.95 9.44 2.07
C VAL A 48 -2.91 8.54 3.30
N GLY A 49 -3.69 7.48 3.28
CA GLY A 49 -3.77 6.50 4.36
C GLY A 49 -3.09 5.17 4.05
N GLY A 50 -2.79 4.90 2.80
CA GLY A 50 -2.10 3.70 2.38
C GLY A 50 -1.24 3.90 1.15
N ILE A 51 -0.19 3.09 1.03
CA ILE A 51 0.71 3.06 -0.13
C ILE A 51 0.96 1.60 -0.50
N TYR A 52 0.85 1.28 -1.79
CA TYR A 52 1.07 -0.06 -2.34
C TYR A 52 1.98 0.02 -3.56
N VAL A 53 2.99 -0.82 -3.59
CA VAL A 53 3.99 -0.88 -4.65
C VAL A 53 4.16 -2.31 -5.12
N GLU A 54 4.05 -2.53 -6.43
CA GLU A 54 4.25 -3.82 -7.07
C GLU A 54 5.45 -3.79 -8.01
N GLN A 55 6.16 -4.92 -8.12
CA GLN A 55 7.35 -5.01 -8.98
C GLN A 55 7.03 -4.70 -10.45
N TYR A 56 5.83 -5.02 -10.94
CA TYR A 56 5.42 -4.74 -12.32
C TYR A 56 4.99 -3.29 -12.55
N SER A 57 4.74 -2.56 -11.48
CA SER A 57 4.33 -1.16 -11.52
C SER A 57 5.52 -0.20 -11.55
N LEU A 58 6.70 -0.65 -11.12
CA LEU A 58 7.96 0.09 -11.21
C LEU A 58 8.72 -0.34 -12.47
N ARG A 59 8.57 0.44 -13.53
CA ARG A 59 9.12 0.11 -14.85
C ARG A 59 10.54 0.62 -15.09
N ASN A 60 11.01 1.50 -14.23
CA ASN A 60 12.36 2.06 -14.27
C ASN A 60 13.04 1.94 -12.91
N GLU A 61 14.32 1.60 -12.95
CA GLU A 61 15.17 1.45 -11.76
C GLU A 61 15.44 2.77 -11.02
N ASP A 62 14.99 3.91 -11.58
CA ASP A 62 15.20 5.25 -11.01
C ASP A 62 14.33 5.55 -9.78
N LEU A 63 13.28 4.75 -9.55
CA LEU A 63 12.42 4.90 -8.39
C LEU A 63 12.59 3.71 -7.45
N THR A 64 13.10 3.99 -6.26
CA THR A 64 13.18 3.03 -5.17
C THR A 64 12.22 3.45 -4.06
N VAL A 65 11.35 2.54 -3.65
CA VAL A 65 10.47 2.72 -2.50
C VAL A 65 10.96 1.85 -1.36
N ILE A 66 11.23 2.46 -0.21
CA ILE A 66 11.76 1.78 0.97
C ILE A 66 10.73 1.88 2.08
N PHE A 67 10.30 0.73 2.59
CA PHE A 67 9.43 0.61 3.76
C PHE A 67 10.26 0.56 5.05
N PRO A 68 9.65 0.79 6.22
CA PRO A 68 10.34 0.71 7.51
C PRO A 68 11.13 -0.60 7.63
N GLY A 69 12.33 -0.51 8.22
CA GLY A 69 13.25 -1.65 8.33
C GLY A 69 14.11 -1.89 7.09
N GLY A 70 14.08 -0.99 6.09
CA GLY A 70 14.85 -1.12 4.86
C GLY A 70 14.24 -2.09 3.85
N ILE A 71 12.96 -2.44 3.99
CA ILE A 71 12.27 -3.39 3.12
C ILE A 71 11.94 -2.72 1.78
N GLN A 72 12.29 -3.38 0.70
CA GLN A 72 12.01 -2.95 -0.67
C GLN A 72 11.69 -4.14 -1.56
N LEU A 73 11.24 -3.89 -2.77
CA LEU A 73 11.07 -4.95 -3.77
C LEU A 73 12.38 -5.73 -3.96
N GLY A 74 12.30 -7.05 -4.01
CA GLY A 74 13.45 -7.95 -4.10
C GLY A 74 14.06 -8.34 -2.75
N THR A 75 13.65 -7.75 -1.63
CA THR A 75 14.09 -8.17 -0.28
C THR A 75 13.64 -9.61 0.00
N ALA A 76 14.52 -10.43 0.59
CA ALA A 76 14.16 -11.79 0.98
C ALA A 76 13.20 -11.79 2.16
N ILE A 77 12.29 -12.76 2.22
CA ILE A 77 11.25 -12.83 3.25
C ILE A 77 11.80 -12.95 4.67
N ASP A 78 12.91 -13.62 4.87
CA ASP A 78 13.56 -13.75 6.18
C ASP A 78 14.02 -12.38 6.72
N VAL A 79 14.43 -11.46 5.85
CA VAL A 79 14.76 -10.08 6.24
C VAL A 79 13.52 -9.33 6.68
N VAL A 80 12.39 -9.53 5.97
CA VAL A 80 11.09 -8.95 6.34
C VAL A 80 10.64 -9.47 7.70
N GLN A 81 10.68 -10.78 7.90
CA GLN A 81 10.28 -11.42 9.17
C GLN A 81 11.19 -11.03 10.33
N ALA A 82 12.49 -10.83 10.09
CA ALA A 82 13.41 -10.32 11.11
C ALA A 82 13.05 -8.87 11.52
N ALA A 83 12.56 -8.05 10.59
CA ALA A 83 12.18 -6.66 10.84
C ALA A 83 10.78 -6.52 11.46
N TYR A 84 9.81 -7.32 11.01
CA TYR A 84 8.38 -7.15 11.35
C TYR A 84 7.85 -8.22 12.30
N GLY A 85 8.62 -9.27 12.55
CA GLY A 85 8.19 -10.43 13.33
C GLY A 85 7.36 -11.40 12.48
N GLU A 86 6.72 -12.34 13.15
CA GLU A 86 5.85 -13.33 12.52
C GLU A 86 4.57 -12.67 11.99
N ALA A 87 4.18 -13.01 10.77
CA ALA A 87 2.96 -12.48 10.17
C ALA A 87 1.71 -12.95 10.94
N SER A 88 0.73 -12.06 11.05
CA SER A 88 -0.57 -12.37 11.66
C SER A 88 -1.36 -13.38 10.82
N GLN A 89 -1.16 -13.33 9.51
CA GLN A 89 -1.77 -14.24 8.55
C GLN A 89 -0.78 -14.51 7.41
N HIS A 90 -0.74 -15.76 6.96
CA HIS A 90 0.08 -16.21 5.85
C HIS A 90 -0.72 -17.14 4.93
N THR A 91 -0.69 -16.87 3.65
CA THR A 91 -1.35 -17.69 2.62
C THR A 91 -0.35 -18.01 1.51
N GLU A 92 -0.24 -19.27 1.16
CA GLU A 92 0.61 -19.74 0.08
C GLU A 92 -0.20 -20.04 -1.18
N SER A 93 0.37 -19.73 -2.33
CA SER A 93 -0.17 -20.09 -3.64
C SER A 93 0.95 -20.49 -4.60
N GLU A 94 0.57 -20.93 -5.81
CA GLU A 94 1.57 -21.33 -6.81
C GLU A 94 2.42 -20.16 -7.32
N LEU A 95 1.91 -18.95 -7.29
CA LEU A 95 2.57 -17.77 -7.87
C LEU A 95 3.13 -16.83 -6.80
N VAL A 96 2.38 -16.61 -5.73
CA VAL A 96 2.74 -15.68 -4.67
C VAL A 96 2.40 -16.25 -3.31
N ASN A 97 3.19 -15.88 -2.31
CA ASN A 97 2.87 -16.07 -0.91
C ASN A 97 2.53 -14.70 -0.32
N VAL A 98 1.41 -14.60 0.37
CA VAL A 98 0.89 -13.37 0.95
C VAL A 98 1.09 -13.39 2.46
N TYR A 99 1.72 -12.36 3.00
CA TYR A 99 1.95 -12.16 4.43
C TYR A 99 1.26 -10.89 4.88
N ASN A 100 0.49 -10.97 5.95
CA ASN A 100 -0.20 -9.82 6.53
C ASN A 100 0.15 -9.65 8.00
N TRP A 101 0.46 -8.43 8.39
CA TRP A 101 0.62 -7.99 9.77
C TRP A 101 -0.49 -7.00 10.07
N TYR A 102 -1.29 -7.29 11.10
CA TYR A 102 -2.39 -6.44 11.53
C TYR A 102 -2.07 -5.82 12.88
N GLU A 103 -2.21 -4.52 13.00
CA GLU A 103 -2.13 -3.82 14.27
C GLU A 103 -3.52 -3.85 14.93
N ASP A 104 -3.58 -4.28 16.18
CA ASP A 104 -4.82 -4.38 16.98
C ASP A 104 -5.96 -5.19 16.34
N GLY A 105 -5.63 -6.14 15.46
CA GLY A 105 -6.61 -6.93 14.73
C GLY A 105 -7.41 -6.14 13.70
N SER A 106 -6.99 -4.93 13.37
CA SER A 106 -7.66 -4.07 12.42
C SER A 106 -7.09 -4.25 11.01
N PHE A 107 -7.95 -4.53 10.04
CA PHE A 107 -7.59 -4.54 8.61
C PHE A 107 -7.18 -3.17 8.07
N TYR A 108 -7.51 -2.08 8.78
CA TYR A 108 -7.17 -0.71 8.39
C TYR A 108 -5.75 -0.32 8.82
N ASN A 109 -5.19 -0.99 9.82
CA ASN A 109 -3.81 -0.82 10.26
C ASN A 109 -3.05 -2.10 9.92
N SER A 110 -2.59 -2.19 8.70
CA SER A 110 -1.99 -3.42 8.18
C SER A 110 -0.77 -3.15 7.31
N CYS A 111 0.10 -4.13 7.28
CA CYS A 111 1.16 -4.25 6.28
C CYS A 111 0.93 -5.56 5.53
N GLU A 112 0.99 -5.50 4.21
CA GLU A 112 0.94 -6.67 3.35
C GLU A 112 2.24 -6.76 2.55
N ILE A 113 2.82 -7.94 2.55
CA ILE A 113 4.00 -8.26 1.74
C ILE A 113 3.68 -9.52 0.95
N ASP A 114 3.75 -9.42 -0.37
CA ASP A 114 3.72 -10.58 -1.24
C ASP A 114 5.13 -10.93 -1.69
N THR A 115 5.41 -12.21 -1.74
CA THR A 115 6.68 -12.72 -2.27
C THR A 115 6.44 -13.63 -3.46
N ASN A 116 7.41 -13.69 -4.36
CA ASN A 116 7.41 -14.72 -5.39
C ASN A 116 7.54 -16.09 -4.73
N SER A 117 6.67 -17.02 -5.08
CA SER A 117 6.70 -18.39 -4.53
C SER A 117 7.97 -19.16 -4.92
N THR A 118 8.64 -18.73 -6.00
CA THR A 118 9.84 -19.40 -6.55
C THR A 118 11.10 -19.10 -5.76
N ASP A 119 11.31 -17.84 -5.34
CA ASP A 119 12.55 -17.38 -4.71
C ASP A 119 12.38 -16.71 -3.34
N GLY A 120 11.13 -16.49 -2.91
CA GLY A 120 10.81 -15.87 -1.63
C GLY A 120 11.19 -14.39 -1.52
N THR A 121 11.34 -13.70 -2.65
CA THR A 121 11.63 -12.26 -2.66
C THR A 121 10.38 -11.42 -2.77
N VAL A 122 10.38 -10.24 -2.14
CA VAL A 122 9.27 -9.30 -2.15
C VAL A 122 8.92 -8.85 -3.56
N SER A 123 7.69 -9.08 -3.98
CA SER A 123 7.12 -8.68 -5.26
C SER A 123 6.07 -7.58 -5.14
N MET A 124 5.44 -7.45 -3.97
CA MET A 124 4.50 -6.38 -3.63
C MET A 124 4.66 -6.02 -2.16
N MET A 125 4.52 -4.75 -1.85
CA MET A 125 4.46 -4.23 -0.48
C MET A 125 3.37 -3.18 -0.38
N GLY A 126 2.58 -3.29 0.68
CA GLY A 126 1.54 -2.35 1.01
C GLY A 126 1.55 -2.01 2.50
N ILE A 127 1.36 -0.75 2.81
CA ILE A 127 1.15 -0.29 4.18
C ILE A 127 -0.10 0.57 4.20
N SER A 128 -0.97 0.29 5.15
CA SER A 128 -2.21 1.01 5.35
C SER A 128 -2.33 1.38 6.82
N ARG A 129 -2.49 2.67 7.11
CA ARG A 129 -2.67 3.19 8.46
C ARG A 129 -3.75 4.27 8.44
N PHE A 130 -4.98 3.85 8.60
CA PHE A 130 -6.07 4.78 8.74
C PHE A 130 -7.18 4.25 9.67
N GLU A 131 -7.59 5.07 10.58
CA GLU A 131 -8.83 4.88 11.31
C GLU A 131 -9.95 5.55 10.55
N VAL A 132 -10.86 4.77 9.98
CA VAL A 132 -12.16 5.29 9.58
C VAL A 132 -12.98 5.42 10.86
N LYS A 133 -13.00 6.62 11.45
CA LYS A 133 -13.97 6.93 12.50
C LYS A 133 -15.32 6.95 11.81
N LYS A 134 -16.05 5.83 11.90
CA LYS A 134 -17.49 5.86 11.61
C LYS A 134 -18.07 6.92 12.51
N GLY A 135 -18.69 7.95 11.93
CA GLY A 135 -19.17 9.11 12.63
C GLY A 135 -19.95 8.77 13.88
N GLU A 136 -19.58 9.42 14.94
CA GLU A 136 -20.43 9.54 16.10
C GLU A 136 -21.66 10.39 15.75
#